data_0db531dc995697891f3fc97292dfc010
#
_entry.id   0db531dc995697891f3fc97292dfc010
#
_cell.length_a   1.000
_cell.length_b   1.000
_cell.length_c   1.000
_cell.angle_alpha   90.00
_cell.angle_beta   90.00
_cell.angle_gamma   90.00
#
_symmetry.space_group_name_H-M   'P 1'
#
loop_
_entity.id
_entity.type
_entity.pdbx_description
1 polymer ?
#
loop_
_entity_poly.entity_id
_entity_poly.type
_entity_poly.pdbx_seq_one_letter_code
_entity_poly.pdbx_strand_id
1 'polypeptide(L)'
;MNWINELVWGQGVGHSILLLSFVIALGIQLGKIKVFGVSLGITFVLFVGIIMGHFGITINPDVIHFFQEFGLILFVYSVGMQVGPGFFSSFKQGGVTLNMLACGIIFLGVLTTIVIHYVTGIPMPTMVGILSGAVTNTPGLGAAQQAYSDMHGVSDNSIPMGYAVAYPLGVIGIIFSTIIIRYVFRVSFQKENEMLEKRDNSHTNGAIPISLIVKNPAIFNKTVGEISSLLEHRDFVISRIWR
;
A
#
# COMPACT_ATOMS: atom_id res chain seq x y z
N MET A 1 34.16 25.62 4.77
CA MET A 1 33.61 24.41 5.44
C MET A 1 32.30 24.67 6.19
N ASN A 2 31.76 25.90 6.16
CA ASN A 2 30.52 26.26 6.90
C ASN A 2 29.24 25.62 6.30
N TRP A 3 29.19 25.41 4.98
CA TRP A 3 28.00 24.84 4.31
C TRP A 3 27.71 23.38 4.70
N ILE A 4 28.75 22.58 4.96
CA ILE A 4 28.57 21.19 5.45
C ILE A 4 28.00 21.19 6.86
N ASN A 5 28.46 22.09 7.70
CA ASN A 5 27.95 22.25 9.06
C ASN A 5 26.48 22.70 9.06
N GLU A 6 26.12 23.63 8.18
CA GLU A 6 24.72 24.05 7.99
C GLU A 6 23.83 22.93 7.42
N LEU A 7 24.39 22.11 6.52
CA LEU A 7 23.66 20.98 5.95
C LEU A 7 23.40 19.88 6.99
N VAL A 8 24.34 19.62 7.91
CA VAL A 8 24.24 18.53 8.89
C VAL A 8 23.55 18.99 10.18
N TRP A 9 23.79 20.22 10.64
CA TRP A 9 23.33 20.74 11.94
C TRP A 9 22.49 21.99 11.85
N GLY A 10 22.22 22.48 10.65
CA GLY A 10 21.38 23.65 10.42
C GLY A 10 19.89 23.35 10.55
N GLN A 11 19.06 24.38 10.39
CA GLN A 11 17.59 24.26 10.33
C GLN A 11 17.02 24.70 8.96
N GLY A 12 17.89 24.74 7.96
CA GLY A 12 17.51 25.13 6.61
C GLY A 12 16.79 24.04 5.83
N VAL A 13 16.25 24.43 4.65
CA VAL A 13 15.56 23.49 3.74
C VAL A 13 16.48 22.35 3.32
N GLY A 14 17.78 22.62 3.04
CA GLY A 14 18.74 21.59 2.65
C GLY A 14 18.96 20.53 3.75
N HIS A 15 19.08 20.95 5.01
CA HIS A 15 19.13 20.04 6.16
C HIS A 15 17.87 19.19 6.27
N SER A 16 16.70 19.80 6.15
CA SER A 16 15.41 19.12 6.23
C SER A 16 15.27 18.03 5.16
N ILE A 17 15.64 18.32 3.92
CA ILE A 17 15.61 17.37 2.80
C ILE A 17 16.60 16.23 3.03
N LEU A 18 17.81 16.52 3.52
CA LEU A 18 18.83 15.51 3.84
C LEU A 18 18.33 14.56 4.92
N LEU A 19 17.78 15.09 6.00
CA LEU A 19 17.22 14.28 7.10
C LEU A 19 16.04 13.42 6.63
N LEU A 20 15.08 13.99 5.89
CA LEU A 20 13.95 13.24 5.34
C LEU A 20 14.43 12.11 4.44
N SER A 21 15.38 12.40 3.54
CA SER A 21 15.96 11.39 2.66
C SER A 21 16.66 10.28 3.42
N PHE A 22 17.38 10.62 4.49
CA PHE A 22 18.06 9.67 5.37
C PHE A 22 17.05 8.78 6.12
N VAL A 23 16.01 9.39 6.72
CA VAL A 23 14.94 8.67 7.43
C VAL A 23 14.20 7.72 6.50
N ILE A 24 13.88 8.17 5.28
CA ILE A 24 13.21 7.33 4.27
C ILE A 24 14.13 6.17 3.85
N ALA A 25 15.39 6.45 3.51
CA ALA A 25 16.33 5.42 3.08
C ALA A 25 16.58 4.37 4.16
N LEU A 26 16.83 4.82 5.40
CA LEU A 26 17.04 3.94 6.53
C LEU A 26 15.79 3.14 6.88
N GLY A 27 14.62 3.79 6.88
CA GLY A 27 13.34 3.14 7.13
C GLY A 27 13.00 2.06 6.10
N ILE A 28 13.23 2.33 4.81
CA ILE A 28 13.04 1.33 3.74
C ILE A 28 14.01 0.16 3.91
N GLN A 29 15.26 0.40 4.26
CA GLN A 29 16.26 -0.67 4.50
C GLN A 29 15.85 -1.56 5.68
N LEU A 30 15.48 -0.95 6.80
CA LEU A 30 15.01 -1.68 7.99
C LEU A 30 13.69 -2.40 7.71
N GLY A 31 12.81 -1.82 6.89
CA GLY A 31 11.53 -2.42 6.49
C GLY A 31 11.67 -3.72 5.71
N LYS A 32 12.85 -4.02 5.12
CA LYS A 32 13.14 -5.30 4.46
C LYS A 32 13.42 -6.44 5.44
N ILE A 33 13.72 -6.12 6.70
CA ILE A 33 13.99 -7.12 7.73
C ILE A 33 12.69 -7.85 8.05
N LYS A 34 12.72 -9.17 7.94
CA LYS A 34 11.58 -10.03 8.29
C LYS A 34 11.74 -10.53 9.71
N VAL A 35 10.77 -10.22 10.56
CA VAL A 35 10.68 -10.74 11.92
C VAL A 35 9.58 -11.80 11.92
N PHE A 36 9.90 -13.04 12.27
CA PHE A 36 8.98 -14.19 12.19
C PHE A 36 8.31 -14.38 10.81
N GLY A 37 9.02 -14.05 9.73
CA GLY A 37 8.49 -14.16 8.36
C GLY A 37 7.65 -12.98 7.89
N VAL A 38 7.40 -11.99 8.74
CA VAL A 38 6.63 -10.77 8.45
C VAL A 38 7.57 -9.57 8.36
N SER A 39 7.42 -8.76 7.30
CA SER A 39 8.13 -7.48 7.18
C SER A 39 7.16 -6.35 7.50
N LEU A 40 7.59 -5.39 8.31
CA LEU A 40 6.83 -4.17 8.59
C LEU A 40 6.86 -3.16 7.43
N GLY A 41 7.67 -3.45 6.40
CA GLY A 41 7.68 -2.69 5.15
C GLY A 41 8.02 -1.20 5.34
N ILE A 42 7.37 -0.36 4.54
CA ILE A 42 7.58 1.10 4.52
C ILE A 42 7.26 1.76 5.87
N THR A 43 6.48 1.14 6.73
CA THR A 43 6.12 1.70 8.04
C THR A 43 7.32 1.89 8.97
N PHE A 44 8.44 1.19 8.73
CA PHE A 44 9.67 1.46 9.45
C PHE A 44 10.17 2.91 9.29
N VAL A 45 9.80 3.62 8.23
CA VAL A 45 10.11 5.05 8.06
C VAL A 45 9.54 5.87 9.22
N LEU A 46 8.30 5.55 9.65
CA LEU A 46 7.69 6.19 10.81
C LEU A 46 8.52 5.95 12.09
N PHE A 47 8.91 4.70 12.34
CA PHE A 47 9.68 4.36 13.55
C PHE A 47 11.06 5.02 13.55
N VAL A 48 11.74 5.08 12.41
CA VAL A 48 12.99 5.82 12.26
C VAL A 48 12.78 7.30 12.55
N GLY A 49 11.69 7.90 12.03
CA GLY A 49 11.33 9.28 12.32
C GLY A 49 11.09 9.55 13.81
N ILE A 50 10.37 8.66 14.49
CA ILE A 50 10.13 8.75 15.94
C ILE A 50 11.46 8.69 16.73
N ILE A 51 12.35 7.77 16.36
CA ILE A 51 13.66 7.64 16.99
C ILE A 51 14.48 8.92 16.79
N MET A 52 14.54 9.46 15.59
CA MET A 52 15.24 10.71 15.28
C MET A 52 14.66 11.88 16.08
N GLY A 53 13.33 11.99 16.15
CA GLY A 53 12.65 13.00 16.96
C GLY A 53 12.94 12.86 18.46
N HIS A 54 13.05 11.63 18.97
CA HIS A 54 13.44 11.37 20.35
C HIS A 54 14.84 11.88 20.69
N PHE A 55 15.77 11.80 19.74
CA PHE A 55 17.12 12.38 19.89
C PHE A 55 17.17 13.89 19.68
N GLY A 56 16.02 14.55 19.54
CA GLY A 56 15.93 16.00 19.38
C GLY A 56 16.31 16.50 17.97
N ILE A 57 16.42 15.63 17.00
CA ILE A 57 16.67 16.00 15.61
C ILE A 57 15.34 16.51 15.02
N THR A 58 15.27 17.80 14.77
CA THR A 58 14.06 18.47 14.28
C THR A 58 14.23 18.93 12.83
N ILE A 59 13.16 18.91 12.08
CA ILE A 59 13.06 19.38 10.72
C ILE A 59 12.25 20.69 10.72
N ASN A 60 12.54 21.57 9.77
CA ASN A 60 11.79 22.81 9.60
C ASN A 60 10.29 22.49 9.42
N PRO A 61 9.38 23.08 10.24
CA PRO A 61 7.94 22.80 10.19
C PRO A 61 7.31 23.04 8.83
N ASP A 62 7.70 24.11 8.11
CA ASP A 62 7.15 24.44 6.80
C ASP A 62 7.52 23.35 5.76
N VAL A 63 8.75 22.84 5.86
CA VAL A 63 9.21 21.75 4.99
C VAL A 63 8.45 20.46 5.28
N ILE A 64 8.24 20.12 6.56
CA ILE A 64 7.43 18.95 6.93
C ILE A 64 6.01 19.07 6.38
N HIS A 65 5.36 20.22 6.57
CA HIS A 65 4.00 20.46 6.12
C HIS A 65 3.89 20.29 4.60
N PHE A 66 4.82 20.92 3.84
CA PHE A 66 4.86 20.75 2.39
C PHE A 66 4.99 19.26 1.97
N PHE A 67 5.94 18.52 2.57
CA PHE A 67 6.13 17.11 2.22
C PHE A 67 4.96 16.21 2.65
N GLN A 68 4.26 16.56 3.72
CA GLN A 68 3.06 15.86 4.17
C GLN A 68 1.92 16.00 3.14
N GLU A 69 1.62 17.23 2.73
CA GLU A 69 0.58 17.49 1.72
C GLU A 69 0.94 16.91 0.36
N PHE A 70 2.14 17.19 -0.12
CA PHE A 70 2.62 16.68 -1.40
C PHE A 70 2.68 15.16 -1.44
N GLY A 71 3.15 14.53 -0.37
CA GLY A 71 3.19 13.08 -0.23
C GLY A 71 1.79 12.45 -0.24
N LEU A 72 0.82 13.08 0.42
CA LEU A 72 -0.58 12.62 0.41
C LEU A 72 -1.18 12.72 -1.00
N ILE A 73 -0.95 13.82 -1.72
CA ILE A 73 -1.40 14.00 -3.10
C ILE A 73 -0.81 12.91 -4.01
N LEU A 74 0.51 12.69 -3.94
CA LEU A 74 1.19 11.66 -4.74
C LEU A 74 0.67 10.25 -4.42
N PHE A 75 0.41 9.99 -3.15
CA PHE A 75 -0.14 8.71 -2.72
C PHE A 75 -1.54 8.47 -3.32
N VAL A 76 -2.46 9.42 -3.16
CA VAL A 76 -3.83 9.32 -3.70
C VAL A 76 -3.81 9.18 -5.23
N TYR A 77 -2.97 9.96 -5.90
CA TYR A 77 -2.78 9.88 -7.35
C TYR A 77 -2.29 8.49 -7.78
N SER A 78 -1.26 7.97 -7.12
CA SER A 78 -0.69 6.64 -7.43
C SER A 78 -1.71 5.52 -7.24
N VAL A 79 -2.48 5.55 -6.15
CA VAL A 79 -3.56 4.58 -5.90
C VAL A 79 -4.65 4.70 -6.95
N GLY A 80 -5.05 5.93 -7.31
CA GLY A 80 -6.04 6.18 -8.37
C GLY A 80 -5.61 5.61 -9.72
N MET A 81 -4.35 5.81 -10.09
CA MET A 81 -3.78 5.26 -11.33
C MET A 81 -3.72 3.73 -11.33
N GLN A 82 -3.44 3.12 -10.18
CA GLN A 82 -3.33 1.67 -10.03
C GLN A 82 -4.71 1.00 -10.08
N VAL A 83 -5.69 1.57 -9.38
CA VAL A 83 -7.02 0.96 -9.19
C VAL A 83 -7.97 1.34 -10.34
N GLY A 84 -7.82 2.54 -10.91
CA GLY A 84 -8.74 3.12 -11.89
C GLY A 84 -9.10 2.21 -13.07
N PRO A 85 -8.15 1.58 -13.77
CA PRO A 85 -8.45 0.74 -14.94
C PRO A 85 -9.36 -0.46 -14.64
N GLY A 86 -9.25 -1.02 -13.42
CA GLY A 86 -10.04 -2.18 -12.98
C GLY A 86 -11.30 -1.84 -12.19
N PHE A 87 -11.47 -0.59 -11.77
CA PHE A 87 -12.49 -0.20 -10.81
C PHE A 87 -13.91 -0.55 -11.24
N PHE A 88 -14.32 -0.08 -12.43
CA PHE A 88 -15.68 -0.33 -12.93
C PHE A 88 -15.94 -1.78 -13.33
N SER A 89 -14.92 -2.50 -13.80
CA SER A 89 -15.06 -3.92 -14.14
C SER A 89 -15.24 -4.80 -12.90
N SER A 90 -14.57 -4.45 -11.80
CA SER A 90 -14.70 -5.14 -10.51
C SER A 90 -16.12 -5.08 -9.94
N PHE A 91 -16.86 -4.00 -10.17
CA PHE A 91 -18.26 -3.90 -9.73
C PHE A 91 -19.18 -4.90 -10.43
N LYS A 92 -18.92 -5.24 -11.72
CA LYS A 92 -19.80 -6.12 -12.51
C LYS A 92 -19.65 -7.61 -12.16
N GLN A 93 -18.52 -8.03 -11.58
CA GLN A 93 -18.18 -9.44 -11.33
C GLN A 93 -18.26 -9.85 -9.85
N GLY A 94 -19.32 -9.46 -9.15
CA GLY A 94 -19.49 -9.80 -7.73
C GLY A 94 -18.81 -8.82 -6.76
N GLY A 95 -18.19 -7.76 -7.28
CA GLY A 95 -17.52 -6.72 -6.49
C GLY A 95 -18.45 -5.96 -5.55
N VAL A 96 -19.74 -5.89 -5.85
CA VAL A 96 -20.73 -5.25 -4.96
C VAL A 96 -20.76 -5.94 -3.60
N THR A 97 -20.79 -7.28 -3.56
CA THR A 97 -20.81 -8.03 -2.29
C THR A 97 -19.52 -7.81 -1.50
N LEU A 98 -18.35 -7.85 -2.16
CA LEU A 98 -17.06 -7.61 -1.52
C LEU A 98 -16.95 -6.17 -1.00
N ASN A 99 -17.43 -5.19 -1.77
CA ASN A 99 -17.45 -3.79 -1.35
C ASN A 99 -18.39 -3.56 -0.16
N MET A 100 -19.58 -4.20 -0.14
CA MET A 100 -20.49 -4.14 1.01
C MET A 100 -19.86 -4.72 2.28
N LEU A 101 -19.14 -5.85 2.14
CA LEU A 101 -18.40 -6.45 3.26
C LEU A 101 -17.26 -5.52 3.74
N ALA A 102 -16.52 -4.94 2.83
CA ALA A 102 -15.46 -3.98 3.16
C ALA A 102 -16.02 -2.75 3.88
N CYS A 103 -17.11 -2.16 3.38
CA CYS A 103 -17.81 -1.05 4.04
C CYS A 103 -18.31 -1.45 5.43
N GLY A 104 -18.85 -2.66 5.58
CA GLY A 104 -19.29 -3.21 6.87
C GLY A 104 -18.14 -3.31 7.87
N ILE A 105 -16.99 -3.82 7.46
CA ILE A 105 -15.79 -3.93 8.31
C ILE A 105 -15.33 -2.53 8.75
N ILE A 106 -15.25 -1.58 7.81
CA ILE A 106 -14.85 -0.20 8.12
C ILE A 106 -15.84 0.43 9.11
N PHE A 107 -17.13 0.31 8.86
CA PHE A 107 -18.17 0.85 9.73
C PHE A 107 -18.10 0.26 11.15
N LEU A 108 -17.93 -1.06 11.27
CA LEU A 108 -17.76 -1.73 12.56
C LEU A 108 -16.48 -1.27 13.27
N GLY A 109 -15.38 -1.05 12.52
CA GLY A 109 -14.13 -0.51 13.07
C GLY A 109 -14.32 0.90 13.65
N VAL A 110 -14.99 1.78 12.91
CA VAL A 110 -15.31 3.14 13.38
C VAL A 110 -16.24 3.10 14.61
N LEU A 111 -17.28 2.28 14.56
CA LEU A 111 -18.21 2.12 15.69
C LEU A 111 -17.49 1.63 16.95
N THR A 112 -16.63 0.61 16.80
CA THR A 112 -15.82 0.09 17.90
C THR A 112 -14.91 1.18 18.49
N THR A 113 -14.28 1.99 17.63
CA THR A 113 -13.44 3.11 18.05
C THR A 113 -14.21 4.13 18.86
N ILE A 114 -15.42 4.50 18.43
CA ILE A 114 -16.31 5.42 19.15
C ILE A 114 -16.72 4.82 20.51
N VAL A 115 -17.09 3.56 20.56
CA VAL A 115 -17.44 2.88 21.81
C VAL A 115 -16.25 2.88 22.78
N ILE A 116 -15.05 2.54 22.31
CA ILE A 116 -13.84 2.54 23.14
C ILE A 116 -13.56 3.96 23.66
N HIS A 117 -13.70 5.00 22.82
CA HIS A 117 -13.56 6.39 23.24
C HIS A 117 -14.45 6.71 24.44
N TYR A 118 -15.73 6.39 24.37
CA TYR A 118 -16.68 6.67 25.47
C TYR A 118 -16.41 5.84 26.73
N VAL A 119 -15.96 4.60 26.57
CA VAL A 119 -15.68 3.70 27.71
C VAL A 119 -14.37 4.08 28.41
N THR A 120 -13.34 4.45 27.64
CA THR A 120 -11.99 4.68 28.19
C THR A 120 -11.67 6.15 28.45
N GLY A 121 -12.42 7.09 27.84
CA GLY A 121 -12.14 8.52 27.90
C GLY A 121 -10.90 8.96 27.10
N ILE A 122 -10.30 8.08 26.28
CA ILE A 122 -9.16 8.45 25.44
C ILE A 122 -9.59 9.51 24.42
N PRO A 123 -8.86 10.62 24.23
CA PRO A 123 -9.22 11.67 23.29
C PRO A 123 -9.43 11.15 21.86
N MET A 124 -10.42 11.69 21.15
CA MET A 124 -10.77 11.25 19.81
C MET A 124 -9.60 11.32 18.80
N PRO A 125 -8.72 12.35 18.79
CA PRO A 125 -7.55 12.38 17.92
C PRO A 125 -6.65 11.15 18.11
N THR A 126 -6.36 10.80 19.37
CA THR A 126 -5.57 9.59 19.70
C THR A 126 -6.28 8.33 19.22
N MET A 127 -7.61 8.23 19.40
CA MET A 127 -8.39 7.08 18.95
C MET A 127 -8.40 6.90 17.44
N VAL A 128 -8.42 7.98 16.67
CA VAL A 128 -8.29 7.93 15.20
C VAL A 128 -6.91 7.43 14.80
N GLY A 129 -5.86 7.85 15.50
CA GLY A 129 -4.52 7.30 15.35
C GLY A 129 -4.46 5.80 15.64
N ILE A 130 -5.04 5.36 16.78
CA ILE A 130 -5.13 3.95 17.17
C ILE A 130 -5.88 3.13 16.11
N LEU A 131 -7.02 3.62 15.62
CA LEU A 131 -7.76 2.94 14.56
C LEU A 131 -6.92 2.77 13.31
N SER A 132 -6.29 3.85 12.85
CA SER A 132 -5.43 3.82 11.65
C SER A 132 -4.26 2.85 11.82
N GLY A 133 -3.66 2.79 13.01
CA GLY A 133 -2.59 1.85 13.36
C GLY A 133 -3.07 0.40 13.41
N ALA A 134 -4.19 0.14 14.07
CA ALA A 134 -4.76 -1.20 14.24
C ALA A 134 -5.12 -1.86 12.90
N VAL A 135 -5.60 -1.07 11.93
CA VAL A 135 -5.90 -1.55 10.57
C VAL A 135 -4.75 -1.34 9.58
N THR A 136 -3.57 -0.93 10.06
CA THR A 136 -2.37 -0.67 9.26
C THR A 136 -2.58 0.33 8.11
N ASN A 137 -3.46 1.31 8.31
CA ASN A 137 -3.84 2.32 7.31
C ASN A 137 -2.99 3.60 7.46
N THR A 138 -1.76 3.57 6.94
CA THR A 138 -0.86 4.74 6.95
C THR A 138 -1.43 5.95 6.18
N PRO A 139 -2.08 5.78 5.02
CA PRO A 139 -2.76 6.89 4.36
C PRO A 139 -3.88 7.51 5.17
N GLY A 140 -4.64 6.69 5.90
CA GLY A 140 -5.66 7.15 6.83
C GLY A 140 -5.09 8.00 7.95
N LEU A 141 -3.88 7.67 8.43
CA LEU A 141 -3.15 8.52 9.38
C LEU A 141 -2.87 9.90 8.79
N GLY A 142 -2.33 9.97 7.57
CA GLY A 142 -2.02 11.23 6.91
C GLY A 142 -3.27 12.09 6.69
N ALA A 143 -4.36 11.47 6.22
CA ALA A 143 -5.65 12.15 6.04
C ALA A 143 -6.23 12.68 7.36
N ALA A 144 -6.10 11.90 8.45
CA ALA A 144 -6.57 12.31 9.77
C ALA A 144 -5.78 13.51 10.32
N GLN A 145 -4.46 13.49 10.17
CA GLN A 145 -3.61 14.62 10.57
C GLN A 145 -3.94 15.88 9.78
N GLN A 146 -4.13 15.77 8.46
CA GLN A 146 -4.50 16.88 7.60
C GLN A 146 -5.87 17.43 8.00
N ALA A 147 -6.88 16.57 8.12
CA ALA A 147 -8.22 17.01 8.52
C ALA A 147 -8.23 17.72 9.90
N TYR A 148 -7.43 17.21 10.85
CA TYR A 148 -7.32 17.85 12.15
C TYR A 148 -6.66 19.24 12.05
N SER A 149 -5.58 19.36 11.28
CA SER A 149 -4.88 20.62 11.04
C SER A 149 -5.79 21.64 10.35
N ASP A 150 -6.57 21.22 9.35
CA ASP A 150 -7.50 22.08 8.63
C ASP A 150 -8.63 22.62 9.53
N MET A 151 -9.09 21.79 10.49
CA MET A 151 -10.18 22.17 11.41
C MET A 151 -9.72 23.04 12.58
N HIS A 152 -8.49 22.86 13.06
CA HIS A 152 -8.00 23.47 14.30
C HIS A 152 -6.85 24.46 14.08
N GLY A 153 -6.27 24.53 12.88
CA GLY A 153 -5.12 25.37 12.55
C GLY A 153 -3.80 24.93 13.17
N VAL A 154 -3.79 23.78 13.85
CA VAL A 154 -2.61 23.20 14.52
C VAL A 154 -2.58 21.68 14.33
N SER A 155 -1.37 21.12 14.30
CA SER A 155 -1.17 19.68 14.26
C SER A 155 -1.30 19.08 15.67
N ASP A 156 -1.81 17.84 15.77
CA ASP A 156 -1.90 17.10 17.03
C ASP A 156 -1.01 15.84 16.97
N ASN A 157 0.04 15.84 17.81
CA ASN A 157 0.99 14.73 17.90
C ASN A 157 0.37 13.46 18.51
N SER A 158 -0.80 13.54 19.14
CA SER A 158 -1.47 12.36 19.70
C SER A 158 -1.95 11.39 18.62
N ILE A 159 -2.25 11.89 17.41
CA ILE A 159 -2.69 11.08 16.27
C ILE A 159 -1.58 10.12 15.82
N PRO A 160 -0.36 10.59 15.43
CA PRO A 160 0.71 9.68 15.04
C PRO A 160 1.23 8.84 16.20
N MET A 161 1.16 9.31 17.44
CA MET A 161 1.52 8.53 18.61
C MET A 161 0.57 7.35 18.81
N GLY A 162 -0.73 7.56 18.73
CA GLY A 162 -1.76 6.49 18.78
C GLY A 162 -1.53 5.45 17.68
N TYR A 163 -1.22 5.90 16.46
CA TYR A 163 -0.86 5.03 15.35
C TYR A 163 0.38 4.17 15.64
N ALA A 164 1.47 4.79 16.09
CA ALA A 164 2.74 4.11 16.34
C ALA A 164 2.62 3.01 17.40
N VAL A 165 1.83 3.25 18.44
CA VAL A 165 1.58 2.26 19.51
C VAL A 165 0.70 1.10 19.01
N ALA A 166 -0.33 1.39 18.24
CA ALA A 166 -1.28 0.37 17.79
C ALA A 166 -0.79 -0.45 16.59
N TYR A 167 0.06 0.13 15.73
CA TYR A 167 0.48 -0.50 14.46
C TYR A 167 1.14 -1.87 14.63
N PRO A 168 2.13 -2.10 15.50
CA PRO A 168 2.74 -3.41 15.66
C PRO A 168 1.73 -4.49 16.08
N LEU A 169 0.83 -4.13 17.00
CA LEU A 169 -0.26 -5.02 17.44
C LEU A 169 -1.28 -5.26 16.34
N GLY A 170 -1.56 -4.26 15.50
CA GLY A 170 -2.40 -4.36 14.32
C GLY A 170 -1.87 -5.38 13.31
N VAL A 171 -0.57 -5.32 12.99
CA VAL A 171 0.07 -6.29 12.10
C VAL A 171 -0.03 -7.72 12.64
N ILE A 172 0.32 -7.90 13.93
CA ILE A 172 0.22 -9.21 14.58
C ILE A 172 -1.24 -9.69 14.61
N GLY A 173 -2.17 -8.80 14.95
CA GLY A 173 -3.61 -9.10 15.03
C GLY A 173 -4.20 -9.54 13.69
N ILE A 174 -3.84 -8.88 12.59
CA ILE A 174 -4.29 -9.23 11.23
C ILE A 174 -3.78 -10.62 10.85
N ILE A 175 -2.49 -10.92 11.10
CA ILE A 175 -1.90 -12.22 10.81
C ILE A 175 -2.61 -13.31 11.65
N PHE A 176 -2.78 -13.05 12.93
CA PHE A 176 -3.40 -13.99 13.84
C PHE A 176 -4.87 -14.26 13.50
N SER A 177 -5.63 -13.21 13.16
CA SER A 177 -7.02 -13.34 12.72
C SER A 177 -7.13 -14.14 11.40
N THR A 178 -6.22 -13.92 10.46
CA THR A 178 -6.19 -14.68 9.21
C THR A 178 -5.91 -16.18 9.47
N ILE A 179 -4.99 -16.49 10.38
CA ILE A 179 -4.69 -17.88 10.79
C ILE A 179 -5.91 -18.50 11.50
N ILE A 180 -6.55 -17.77 12.42
CA ILE A 180 -7.74 -18.25 13.13
C ILE A 180 -8.87 -18.54 12.14
N ILE A 181 -9.18 -17.61 11.25
CA ILE A 181 -10.21 -17.76 10.21
C ILE A 181 -9.94 -19.02 9.38
N ARG A 182 -8.71 -19.18 8.90
CA ARG A 182 -8.31 -20.38 8.16
C ARG A 182 -8.56 -21.66 8.93
N TYR A 183 -8.22 -21.68 10.22
CA TYR A 183 -8.37 -22.87 11.06
C TYR A 183 -9.83 -23.17 11.40
N VAL A 184 -10.60 -22.15 11.79
CA VAL A 184 -12.02 -22.26 12.14
C VAL A 184 -12.86 -22.69 10.94
N PHE A 185 -12.65 -22.05 9.78
CA PHE A 185 -13.40 -22.37 8.55
C PHE A 185 -12.79 -23.50 7.73
N ARG A 186 -11.68 -24.09 8.19
CA ARG A 186 -10.98 -25.20 7.49
C ARG A 186 -10.69 -24.90 6.03
N VAL A 187 -10.31 -23.66 5.72
CA VAL A 187 -10.03 -23.19 4.35
C VAL A 187 -8.82 -23.92 3.79
N SER A 188 -9.00 -24.63 2.67
CA SER A 188 -7.92 -25.32 1.95
C SER A 188 -7.47 -24.47 0.77
N PHE A 189 -6.24 -23.94 0.81
CA PHE A 189 -5.68 -23.14 -0.29
C PHE A 189 -5.63 -23.87 -1.62
N GLN A 190 -5.44 -25.22 -1.61
CA GLN A 190 -5.45 -25.99 -2.84
C GLN A 190 -6.81 -25.97 -3.53
N LYS A 191 -7.89 -26.17 -2.77
CA LYS A 191 -9.26 -26.13 -3.31
C LYS A 191 -9.64 -24.74 -3.81
N GLU A 192 -9.24 -23.71 -3.07
CA GLU A 192 -9.50 -22.30 -3.48
C GLU A 192 -8.71 -21.93 -4.74
N ASN A 193 -7.43 -22.31 -4.86
CA ASN A 193 -6.66 -22.11 -6.09
C ASN A 193 -7.27 -22.85 -7.29
N GLU A 194 -7.69 -24.10 -7.11
CA GLU A 194 -8.37 -24.83 -8.18
C GLU A 194 -9.70 -24.18 -8.59
N MET A 195 -10.44 -23.60 -7.64
CA MET A 195 -11.67 -22.87 -7.95
C MET A 195 -11.38 -21.55 -8.67
N LEU A 196 -10.31 -20.84 -8.30
CA LEU A 196 -9.88 -19.62 -8.97
C LEU A 196 -9.38 -19.92 -10.39
N GLU A 197 -8.55 -20.96 -10.57
CA GLU A 197 -8.10 -21.38 -11.90
C GLU A 197 -9.27 -21.82 -12.80
N LYS A 198 -10.26 -22.52 -12.26
CA LYS A 198 -11.48 -22.88 -12.99
C LYS A 198 -12.31 -21.65 -13.36
N ARG A 199 -12.39 -20.65 -12.49
CA ARG A 199 -13.06 -19.36 -12.78
C ARG A 199 -12.31 -18.56 -13.83
N ASP A 200 -11.00 -18.42 -13.70
CA ASP A 200 -10.17 -17.72 -14.69
C ASP A 200 -10.23 -18.42 -16.05
N ASN A 201 -10.14 -19.74 -16.09
CA ASN A 201 -10.29 -20.51 -17.33
C ASN A 201 -11.71 -20.46 -17.94
N SER A 202 -12.74 -20.27 -17.13
CA SER A 202 -14.13 -20.07 -17.66
C SER A 202 -14.37 -18.65 -18.16
N HIS A 203 -13.60 -17.66 -17.72
CA HIS A 203 -13.65 -16.27 -18.17
C HIS A 203 -12.58 -15.91 -19.22
N THR A 204 -11.57 -16.74 -19.38
CA THR A 204 -10.56 -16.59 -20.43
C THR A 204 -10.93 -17.36 -21.70
N ASN A 205 -12.01 -16.93 -22.37
CA ASN A 205 -12.01 -16.96 -23.83
C ASN A 205 -11.06 -15.91 -24.41
N GLY A 206 -10.13 -15.41 -23.60
CA GLY A 206 -9.12 -14.44 -23.97
C GLY A 206 -7.80 -15.12 -24.32
N ALA A 207 -7.15 -14.64 -25.38
CA ALA A 207 -5.87 -15.13 -25.83
C ALA A 207 -4.83 -15.13 -24.68
N ILE A 208 -4.23 -16.30 -24.41
CA ILE A 208 -3.16 -16.44 -23.41
C ILE A 208 -1.86 -16.01 -24.07
N PRO A 209 -1.09 -15.04 -23.53
CA PRO A 209 0.19 -14.66 -24.11
C PRO A 209 1.21 -15.77 -23.90
N ILE A 210 1.67 -16.36 -25.00
CA ILE A 210 2.70 -17.39 -25.01
C ILE A 210 3.92 -16.82 -25.71
N SER A 211 5.10 -16.95 -25.09
CA SER A 211 6.37 -16.60 -25.72
C SER A 211 6.94 -17.81 -26.46
N LEU A 212 7.08 -17.71 -27.77
CA LEU A 212 7.58 -18.77 -28.62
C LEU A 212 8.91 -18.36 -29.28
N ILE A 213 9.83 -19.30 -29.34
CA ILE A 213 11.06 -19.13 -30.12
C ILE A 213 10.86 -19.79 -31.47
N VAL A 214 11.03 -19.02 -32.52
CA VAL A 214 10.94 -19.52 -33.91
C VAL A 214 12.19 -20.31 -34.25
N LYS A 215 12.05 -21.64 -34.40
CA LYS A 215 13.15 -22.53 -34.80
C LYS A 215 12.95 -23.13 -36.18
N ASN A 216 11.79 -22.93 -36.79
CA ASN A 216 11.52 -23.52 -38.13
C ASN A 216 12.10 -22.65 -39.24
N PRO A 217 13.08 -23.15 -40.00
CA PRO A 217 13.71 -22.39 -41.09
C PRO A 217 12.72 -21.97 -42.18
N ALA A 218 11.60 -22.67 -42.35
CA ALA A 218 10.59 -22.38 -43.38
C ALA A 218 9.92 -21.03 -43.21
N ILE A 219 9.98 -20.43 -41.99
CA ILE A 219 9.40 -19.13 -41.70
C ILE A 219 10.46 -18.03 -41.47
N PHE A 220 11.73 -18.35 -41.62
CA PHE A 220 12.79 -17.34 -41.58
C PHE A 220 12.67 -16.37 -42.76
N ASN A 221 12.92 -15.08 -42.51
CA ASN A 221 12.83 -14.00 -43.51
C ASN A 221 11.43 -13.78 -44.11
N LYS A 222 10.38 -14.40 -43.59
CA LYS A 222 9.01 -14.12 -43.98
C LYS A 222 8.39 -13.06 -43.10
N THR A 223 7.52 -12.25 -43.69
CA THR A 223 6.72 -11.26 -42.92
C THR A 223 5.59 -11.95 -42.16
N VAL A 224 5.09 -11.29 -41.10
CA VAL A 224 3.92 -11.78 -40.34
C VAL A 224 2.70 -12.03 -41.25
N GLY A 225 2.52 -11.20 -42.30
CA GLY A 225 1.44 -11.36 -43.27
C GLY A 225 1.58 -12.65 -44.09
N GLU A 226 2.81 -12.97 -44.56
CA GLU A 226 3.09 -14.18 -45.31
C GLU A 226 2.94 -15.43 -44.43
N ILE A 227 3.38 -15.39 -43.18
CA ILE A 227 3.17 -16.49 -42.23
C ILE A 227 1.68 -16.69 -41.96
N SER A 228 0.94 -15.59 -41.79
CA SER A 228 -0.47 -15.60 -41.53
C SER A 228 -1.28 -16.18 -42.69
N SER A 229 -0.83 -16.01 -43.95
CA SER A 229 -1.49 -16.57 -45.15
C SER A 229 -1.23 -18.07 -45.36
N LEU A 230 -0.20 -18.62 -44.70
CA LEU A 230 0.15 -20.05 -44.74
C LEU A 230 -0.66 -20.89 -43.76
N LEU A 231 -1.38 -20.24 -42.83
CA LEU A 231 -2.15 -20.92 -41.78
C LEU A 231 -3.65 -20.93 -42.16
N GLU A 232 -4.20 -22.11 -42.38
CA GLU A 232 -5.62 -22.29 -42.71
C GLU A 232 -6.55 -21.95 -41.55
N HIS A 233 -6.09 -22.14 -40.29
CA HIS A 233 -6.83 -21.76 -39.09
C HIS A 233 -5.96 -20.85 -38.21
N ARG A 234 -6.54 -19.77 -37.70
CA ARG A 234 -5.87 -18.77 -36.88
C ARG A 234 -6.33 -18.83 -35.43
N ASP A 235 -5.73 -19.72 -34.66
CA ASP A 235 -6.04 -19.83 -33.23
C ASP A 235 -5.17 -18.93 -32.37
N PHE A 236 -4.30 -18.08 -32.98
CA PHE A 236 -3.42 -17.16 -32.28
C PHE A 236 -3.21 -15.84 -33.03
N VAL A 237 -2.84 -14.81 -32.28
CA VAL A 237 -2.48 -13.48 -32.78
C VAL A 237 -1.06 -13.16 -32.37
N ILE A 238 -0.21 -12.78 -33.31
CA ILE A 238 1.16 -12.33 -33.02
C ILE A 238 1.09 -10.87 -32.54
N SER A 239 1.37 -10.65 -31.25
CA SER A 239 1.28 -9.32 -30.64
C SER A 239 2.63 -8.60 -30.58
N ARG A 240 3.75 -9.32 -30.48
CA ARG A 240 5.12 -8.76 -30.41
C ARG A 240 6.13 -9.69 -31.06
N ILE A 241 7.14 -9.10 -31.72
CA ILE A 241 8.28 -9.81 -32.26
C ILE A 241 9.54 -9.15 -31.67
N TRP A 242 10.40 -9.98 -31.06
CA TRP A 242 11.72 -9.56 -30.60
C TRP A 242 12.74 -10.07 -31.62
N ARG A 243 13.63 -9.19 -32.07
CA ARG A 243 14.76 -9.51 -32.95
C ARG A 243 16.05 -9.64 -32.16
#